data_dce3e7d8dc0de067a26b3c7a0378b2f8
#
_entry.id   dce3e7d8dc0de067a26b3c7a0378b2f8
#
_cell.length_a   1.000
_cell.length_b   1.000
_cell.length_c   1.000
_cell.angle_alpha   90.00
_cell.angle_beta   90.00
_cell.angle_gamma   90.00
#
_symmetry.space_group_name_H-M   'P 1'
#
loop_
_entity.id
_entity.type
_entity.pdbx_description
1 polymer ?
#
loop_
_entity_poly.entity_id
_entity_poly.type
_entity_poly.pdbx_seq_one_letter_code
_entity_poly.pdbx_strand_id
1 'polypeptide(L)'
;YTVIPMPANHSTENKQETTLHYLIEGEGKRILYATDGAWLLNQAHHIIGPKVLDAAIFDATIGDGFDGDYRIFEHNSIDMIRLMVKTLQKTGRLPEGAPVYLTHLARTLHASQKEVEDRLEKPFVACYDGFVVEV
;
A
#
# COMPACT_ATOMS: atom_id res chain seq x y z
N TYR A 1 -14.82 3.26 15.00
CA TYR A 1 -13.86 2.61 14.11
C TYR A 1 -13.16 1.48 14.86
N THR A 2 -12.89 0.37 14.15
CA THR A 2 -12.04 -0.74 14.62
C THR A 2 -10.74 -0.69 13.82
N VAL A 3 -9.61 -0.75 14.52
CA VAL A 3 -8.28 -0.82 13.89
C VAL A 3 -7.66 -2.16 14.23
N ILE A 4 -7.40 -2.98 13.21
CA ILE A 4 -6.87 -4.33 13.35
C ILE A 4 -5.41 -4.31 12.89
N PRO A 5 -4.44 -4.52 13.80
CA PRO A 5 -3.04 -4.56 13.43
C PRO A 5 -2.70 -5.86 12.67
N MET A 6 -1.80 -5.72 11.71
CA MET A 6 -1.26 -6.83 10.93
C MET A 6 0.26 -6.70 10.86
N PRO A 7 1.03 -7.79 10.90
CA PRO A 7 2.47 -7.70 10.76
C PRO A 7 2.85 -7.13 9.38
N ALA A 8 3.78 -6.18 9.38
CA ALA A 8 4.37 -5.59 8.19
C ALA A 8 5.75 -6.20 7.89
N ASN A 9 6.16 -6.11 6.64
CA ASN A 9 7.50 -6.52 6.20
C ASN A 9 8.42 -5.31 6.16
N HIS A 10 8.91 -4.92 7.30
CA HIS A 10 9.90 -3.86 7.47
C HIS A 10 10.81 -4.19 8.65
N SER A 11 12.11 -3.94 8.56
CA SER A 11 13.03 -4.17 9.65
C SER A 11 13.00 -3.03 10.67
N THR A 12 13.36 -3.34 11.91
CA THR A 12 13.66 -2.35 12.95
C THR A 12 15.04 -2.62 13.52
N GLU A 13 15.71 -1.59 14.02
CA GLU A 13 16.98 -1.77 14.73
C GLU A 13 16.79 -2.60 16.01
N ASN A 14 15.63 -2.46 16.65
CA ASN A 14 15.27 -3.20 17.85
C ASN A 14 14.53 -4.49 17.48
N LYS A 15 15.19 -5.64 17.61
CA LYS A 15 14.61 -6.96 17.32
C LYS A 15 13.38 -7.35 18.15
N GLN A 16 13.06 -6.59 19.20
CA GLN A 16 11.85 -6.79 20.02
C GLN A 16 10.65 -6.00 19.49
N GLU A 17 10.84 -5.12 18.50
CA GLU A 17 9.77 -4.36 17.86
C GLU A 17 9.22 -5.12 16.66
N THR A 18 7.95 -4.91 16.42
CA THR A 18 7.25 -5.44 15.24
C THR A 18 6.60 -4.28 14.49
N THR A 19 6.91 -4.15 13.22
CA THR A 19 6.26 -3.18 12.34
C THR A 19 4.86 -3.66 11.98
N LEU A 20 3.93 -2.73 11.83
CA LEU A 20 2.52 -3.04 11.66
C LEU A 20 1.92 -2.27 10.48
N HIS A 21 1.15 -2.99 9.70
CA HIS A 21 0.10 -2.45 8.84
C HIS A 21 -1.25 -2.51 9.58
N TYR A 22 -2.27 -1.88 9.05
CA TYR A 22 -3.57 -1.82 9.69
C TYR A 22 -4.70 -2.09 8.71
N LEU A 23 -5.73 -2.80 9.20
CA LEU A 23 -7.02 -2.85 8.56
C LEU A 23 -7.97 -1.99 9.39
N ILE A 24 -8.58 -0.98 8.77
CA ILE A 24 -9.45 -0.02 9.43
C ILE A 24 -10.89 -0.30 8.97
N GLU A 25 -11.79 -0.53 9.91
CA GLU A 25 -13.20 -0.79 9.66
C GLU A 25 -14.07 0.23 10.41
N GLY A 26 -15.04 0.82 9.72
CA GLY A 26 -15.98 1.77 10.33
C GLY A 26 -16.99 2.31 9.30
N GLU A 27 -18.19 2.64 9.75
CA GLU A 27 -19.25 3.21 8.91
C GLU A 27 -19.59 2.38 7.66
N GLY A 28 -19.44 1.05 7.76
CA GLY A 28 -19.64 0.15 6.64
C GLY A 28 -18.50 0.10 5.63
N LYS A 29 -17.41 0.81 5.89
CA LYS A 29 -16.22 0.89 5.06
C LYS A 29 -15.07 0.07 5.60
N ARG A 30 -14.15 -0.31 4.72
CA ARG A 30 -13.02 -1.17 5.04
C ARG A 30 -11.79 -0.75 4.25
N ILE A 31 -10.77 -0.27 4.95
CA ILE A 31 -9.57 0.33 4.35
C ILE A 31 -8.33 -0.46 4.78
N LEU A 32 -7.53 -0.87 3.80
CA LEU A 32 -6.19 -1.37 4.04
C LEU A 32 -5.21 -0.20 4.15
N TYR A 33 -4.51 -0.06 5.27
CA TYR A 33 -3.45 0.91 5.50
C TYR A 33 -2.11 0.18 5.65
N ALA A 34 -1.36 0.09 4.57
CA ALA A 34 -0.14 -0.68 4.44
C ALA A 34 1.05 0.22 4.05
N THR A 35 1.37 1.18 4.91
CA THR A 35 2.49 2.12 4.73
C THR A 35 3.73 1.63 5.47
N ASP A 36 4.91 2.06 5.00
CA ASP A 36 6.20 1.73 5.59
C ASP A 36 6.42 0.22 5.70
N GLY A 37 6.46 -0.44 4.55
CA GLY A 37 6.69 -1.87 4.45
C GLY A 37 6.50 -2.42 3.04
N ALA A 38 7.30 -3.45 2.73
CA ALA A 38 7.20 -4.20 1.48
C ALA A 38 6.18 -5.32 1.61
N TRP A 39 5.67 -5.79 0.50
CA TRP A 39 4.79 -6.95 0.34
C TRP A 39 3.82 -7.21 1.51
N LEU A 40 2.59 -7.47 1.23
CA LEU A 40 1.67 -8.00 2.23
C LEU A 40 2.09 -9.42 2.61
N LEU A 41 2.41 -9.62 3.89
CA LEU A 41 2.72 -10.95 4.41
C LEU A 41 1.48 -11.86 4.34
N ASN A 42 1.71 -13.17 4.24
CA ASN A 42 0.62 -14.14 4.22
C ASN A 42 -0.32 -14.01 5.43
N GLN A 43 0.22 -13.67 6.60
CA GLN A 43 -0.57 -13.44 7.80
C GLN A 43 -1.50 -12.21 7.64
N ALA A 44 -1.02 -11.11 7.05
CA ALA A 44 -1.85 -9.94 6.74
C ALA A 44 -2.98 -10.32 5.76
N HIS A 45 -2.67 -11.10 4.72
CA HIS A 45 -3.65 -11.60 3.78
C HIS A 45 -4.77 -12.43 4.45
N HIS A 46 -4.43 -13.25 5.46
CA HIS A 46 -5.43 -14.00 6.24
C HIS A 46 -6.31 -13.08 7.10
N ILE A 47 -5.73 -12.02 7.70
CA ILE A 47 -6.47 -11.04 8.49
C ILE A 47 -7.42 -10.22 7.61
N ILE A 48 -6.98 -9.80 6.42
CA ILE A 48 -7.86 -9.16 5.42
C ILE A 48 -9.04 -10.07 5.11
N GLY A 49 -8.81 -11.39 5.00
CA GLY A 49 -9.86 -12.37 4.79
C GLY A 49 -10.63 -12.21 3.47
N PRO A 50 -11.83 -12.77 3.36
CA PRO A 50 -12.61 -12.74 2.12
C PRO A 50 -13.46 -11.47 1.93
N LYS A 51 -13.53 -10.58 2.93
CA LYS A 51 -14.34 -9.36 2.85
C LYS A 51 -13.70 -8.35 1.89
N VAL A 52 -14.54 -7.58 1.23
CA VAL A 52 -14.14 -6.56 0.26
C VAL A 52 -13.54 -5.34 0.98
N LEU A 53 -12.49 -4.78 0.40
CA LEU A 53 -11.90 -3.49 0.76
C LEU A 53 -12.53 -2.38 -0.08
N ASP A 54 -12.82 -1.24 0.51
CA ASP A 54 -13.30 -0.05 -0.20
C ASP A 54 -12.15 0.79 -0.75
N ALA A 55 -10.99 0.75 -0.09
CA ALA A 55 -9.77 1.41 -0.53
C ALA A 55 -8.52 0.67 0.00
N ALA A 56 -7.37 0.93 -0.63
CA ALA A 56 -6.08 0.50 -0.14
C ALA A 56 -5.06 1.65 -0.19
N ILE A 57 -4.23 1.75 0.84
CA ILE A 57 -3.14 2.72 0.95
C ILE A 57 -1.85 1.92 1.08
N PHE A 58 -0.90 2.16 0.17
CA PHE A 58 0.36 1.42 0.15
C PHE A 58 1.57 2.35 0.28
N ASP A 59 2.62 1.82 0.92
CA ASP A 59 3.98 2.31 0.74
C ASP A 59 4.35 2.21 -0.74
N ALA A 60 4.82 3.29 -1.32
CA ALA A 60 5.35 3.36 -2.68
C ALA A 60 6.69 4.10 -2.67
N THR A 61 7.56 3.75 -1.75
CA THR A 61 8.89 4.38 -1.60
C THR A 61 9.67 4.35 -2.90
N ILE A 62 9.56 3.27 -3.68
CA ILE A 62 10.33 3.04 -4.89
C ILE A 62 9.45 3.31 -6.11
N GLY A 63 9.87 4.25 -6.94
CA GLY A 63 9.22 4.57 -8.22
C GLY A 63 9.48 3.56 -9.31
N ASP A 64 8.83 3.78 -10.46
CA ASP A 64 9.09 3.01 -11.68
C ASP A 64 10.53 3.23 -12.17
N GLY A 65 11.18 2.18 -12.66
CA GLY A 65 12.50 2.24 -13.26
C GLY A 65 13.68 2.10 -12.28
N PHE A 66 13.39 1.76 -11.03
CA PHE A 66 14.39 1.44 -10.00
C PHE A 66 14.46 -0.06 -9.72
N ASP A 67 14.34 -0.87 -10.76
CA ASP A 67 14.45 -2.32 -10.68
C ASP A 67 15.79 -2.74 -10.07
N GLY A 68 15.74 -3.62 -9.08
CA GLY A 68 16.93 -4.10 -8.38
C GLY A 68 17.43 -3.19 -7.26
N ASP A 69 16.73 -2.15 -6.90
CA ASP A 69 17.05 -1.38 -5.69
C ASP A 69 16.88 -2.27 -4.45
N TYR A 70 17.90 -2.30 -3.57
CA TYR A 70 17.90 -3.18 -2.39
C TYR A 70 16.77 -2.88 -1.40
N ARG A 71 16.18 -1.69 -1.45
CA ARG A 71 15.05 -1.29 -0.58
C ARG A 71 13.77 -2.08 -0.84
N ILE A 72 13.67 -2.84 -1.94
CA ILE A 72 12.54 -3.75 -2.18
C ILE A 72 12.33 -4.82 -1.09
N PHE A 73 13.31 -5.05 -0.24
CA PHE A 73 13.17 -5.96 0.89
C PHE A 73 12.40 -5.36 2.07
N GLU A 74 12.25 -4.02 2.11
CA GLU A 74 11.61 -3.27 3.19
C GLU A 74 10.53 -2.30 2.72
N HIS A 75 10.53 -1.94 1.43
CA HIS A 75 9.59 -1.00 0.82
C HIS A 75 9.06 -1.52 -0.51
N ASN A 76 7.89 -1.06 -0.91
CA ASN A 76 7.34 -1.41 -2.21
C ASN A 76 7.84 -0.49 -3.33
N SER A 77 8.01 -1.07 -4.51
CA SER A 77 7.96 -0.33 -5.77
C SER A 77 6.52 -0.25 -6.27
N ILE A 78 6.26 0.69 -7.19
CA ILE A 78 4.94 0.80 -7.84
C ILE A 78 4.57 -0.51 -8.53
N ASP A 79 5.51 -1.21 -9.16
CA ASP A 79 5.25 -2.50 -9.83
C ASP A 79 4.91 -3.63 -8.84
N MET A 80 5.54 -3.66 -7.67
CA MET A 80 5.16 -4.60 -6.61
C MET A 80 3.71 -4.36 -6.16
N ILE A 81 3.31 -3.09 -6.01
CA ILE A 81 1.93 -2.73 -5.64
C ILE A 81 0.96 -3.15 -6.75
N ARG A 82 1.27 -2.93 -8.02
CA ARG A 82 0.46 -3.39 -9.17
C ARG A 82 0.19 -4.89 -9.11
N LEU A 83 1.21 -5.70 -8.79
CA LEU A 83 1.06 -7.15 -8.63
C LEU A 83 0.14 -7.53 -7.46
N MET A 84 0.30 -6.88 -6.30
CA MET A 84 -0.55 -7.13 -5.13
C MET A 84 -1.99 -6.72 -5.40
N VAL A 85 -2.22 -5.54 -5.97
CA VAL A 85 -3.55 -5.02 -6.33
C VAL A 85 -4.24 -5.96 -7.32
N LYS A 86 -3.55 -6.37 -8.38
CA LYS A 86 -4.07 -7.35 -9.34
C LYS A 86 -4.50 -8.66 -8.67
N THR A 87 -3.74 -9.11 -7.66
CA THR A 87 -4.08 -10.31 -6.91
C THR A 87 -5.30 -10.10 -6.01
N LEU A 88 -5.39 -8.96 -5.31
CA LEU A 88 -6.55 -8.61 -4.50
C LEU A 88 -7.83 -8.49 -5.35
N GLN A 89 -7.73 -7.91 -6.54
CA GLN A 89 -8.83 -7.82 -7.51
C GLN A 89 -9.26 -9.21 -8.00
N LYS A 90 -8.32 -10.03 -8.44
CA LYS A 90 -8.58 -11.41 -8.90
C LYS A 90 -9.26 -12.28 -7.85
N THR A 91 -8.95 -12.05 -6.58
CA THR A 91 -9.51 -12.79 -5.45
C THR A 91 -10.77 -12.15 -4.86
N GLY A 92 -11.30 -11.11 -5.50
CA GLY A 92 -12.53 -10.41 -5.11
C GLY A 92 -12.40 -9.60 -3.80
N ARG A 93 -11.17 -9.31 -3.35
CA ARG A 93 -10.93 -8.55 -2.11
C ARG A 93 -10.86 -7.05 -2.33
N LEU A 94 -10.55 -6.60 -3.53
CA LEU A 94 -10.53 -5.19 -3.92
C LEU A 94 -11.28 -5.05 -5.27
N PRO A 95 -12.36 -4.29 -5.37
CA PRO A 95 -13.01 -4.01 -6.65
C PRO A 95 -12.07 -3.30 -7.62
N GLU A 96 -12.22 -3.52 -8.93
CA GLU A 96 -11.38 -2.86 -9.94
C GLU A 96 -11.43 -1.32 -9.88
N GLY A 97 -12.56 -0.75 -9.48
CA GLY A 97 -12.75 0.70 -9.33
C GLY A 97 -12.36 1.25 -7.95
N ALA A 98 -12.01 0.40 -6.98
CA ALA A 98 -11.62 0.87 -5.65
C ALA A 98 -10.29 1.61 -5.71
N PRO A 99 -10.18 2.81 -5.10
CA PRO A 99 -8.97 3.61 -5.17
C PRO A 99 -7.80 2.95 -4.44
N VAL A 100 -6.62 3.09 -5.03
CA VAL A 100 -5.34 2.65 -4.45
C VAL A 100 -4.44 3.87 -4.30
N TYR A 101 -4.25 4.29 -3.07
CA TYR A 101 -3.46 5.45 -2.71
C TYR A 101 -2.00 5.07 -2.48
N LEU A 102 -1.10 5.78 -3.15
CA LEU A 102 0.35 5.61 -3.05
C LEU A 102 0.91 6.71 -2.17
N THR A 103 1.56 6.33 -1.08
CA THR A 103 2.17 7.25 -0.12
C THR A 103 3.62 6.83 0.19
N HIS A 104 4.29 7.53 1.09
CA HIS A 104 5.69 7.24 1.46
C HIS A 104 6.67 7.34 0.29
N LEU A 105 6.40 8.24 -0.66
CA LEU A 105 7.16 8.44 -1.88
C LEU A 105 8.56 9.01 -1.58
N ALA A 106 9.62 8.24 -1.80
CA ALA A 106 10.99 8.71 -1.55
C ALA A 106 11.43 9.71 -2.64
N ARG A 107 11.74 10.93 -2.23
CA ARG A 107 12.14 12.02 -3.13
C ARG A 107 13.27 11.65 -4.12
N THR A 108 14.16 10.75 -3.74
CA THR A 108 15.32 10.34 -4.56
C THR A 108 15.02 9.17 -5.48
N LEU A 109 13.85 8.56 -5.37
CA LEU A 109 13.44 7.35 -6.09
C LEU A 109 12.18 7.56 -6.93
N HIS A 110 11.74 8.81 -7.04
CA HIS A 110 10.62 9.20 -7.88
C HIS A 110 11.00 10.38 -8.78
N ALA A 111 10.30 10.48 -9.90
CA ALA A 111 10.22 11.69 -10.68
C ALA A 111 9.45 12.78 -9.90
N SER A 112 9.25 13.96 -10.50
CA SER A 112 8.40 14.98 -9.89
C SER A 112 6.97 14.47 -9.67
N GLN A 113 6.25 15.03 -8.67
CA GLN A 113 4.86 14.65 -8.37
C GLN A 113 3.99 14.60 -9.64
N LYS A 114 4.09 15.66 -10.48
CA LYS A 114 3.35 15.73 -11.74
C LYS A 114 3.68 14.58 -12.70
N GLU A 115 4.95 14.25 -12.85
CA GLU A 115 5.36 13.13 -13.73
C GLU A 115 4.89 11.78 -13.20
N VAL A 116 4.85 11.58 -11.87
CA VAL A 116 4.29 10.37 -11.25
C VAL A 116 2.80 10.30 -11.55
N GLU A 117 2.04 11.39 -11.31
CA GLU A 117 0.61 11.46 -11.60
C GLU A 117 0.29 11.21 -13.08
N ASP A 118 1.08 11.79 -14.00
CA ASP A 118 0.89 11.62 -15.45
C ASP A 118 1.13 10.17 -15.93
N ARG A 119 1.88 9.38 -15.18
CA ARG A 119 2.22 7.97 -15.51
C ARG A 119 1.31 6.95 -14.85
N LEU A 120 0.60 7.35 -13.78
CA LEU A 120 -0.27 6.44 -13.05
C LEU A 120 -1.60 6.24 -13.79
N GLU A 121 -1.91 4.98 -14.04
CA GLU A 121 -3.22 4.57 -14.49
C GLU A 121 -4.18 4.34 -13.32
N LYS A 122 -5.49 4.49 -13.56
CA LYS A 122 -6.49 4.09 -12.56
C LYS A 122 -6.36 2.60 -12.21
N PRO A 123 -6.56 2.21 -10.96
CA PRO A 123 -7.11 2.99 -9.83
C PRO A 123 -6.05 3.67 -8.94
N PHE A 124 -4.81 3.81 -9.38
CA PHE A 124 -3.71 4.35 -8.58
C PHE A 124 -3.74 5.88 -8.50
N VAL A 125 -3.47 6.41 -7.30
CA VAL A 125 -3.44 7.84 -7.00
C VAL A 125 -2.20 8.15 -6.17
N ALA A 126 -1.31 9.02 -6.66
CA ALA A 126 -0.17 9.49 -5.88
C ALA A 126 -0.62 10.51 -4.84
N CYS A 127 -0.32 10.27 -3.57
CA CYS A 127 -0.62 11.19 -2.48
C CYS A 127 0.51 12.19 -2.27
N TYR A 128 0.19 13.31 -1.63
CA TYR A 128 1.13 14.35 -1.20
C TYR A 128 0.76 14.82 0.21
N ASP A 129 1.65 15.56 0.86
CA ASP A 129 1.41 16.07 2.20
C ASP A 129 0.17 16.98 2.26
N GLY A 130 -0.78 16.62 3.10
CA GLY A 130 -2.07 17.29 3.18
C GLY A 130 -3.15 16.76 2.23
N PHE A 131 -2.89 15.67 1.48
CA PHE A 131 -3.90 15.02 0.65
C PHE A 131 -5.04 14.46 1.52
N VAL A 132 -6.27 14.81 1.20
CA VAL A 132 -7.48 14.36 1.93
C VAL A 132 -8.39 13.60 0.99
N VAL A 133 -8.91 12.47 1.45
CA VAL A 133 -9.89 11.66 0.71
C VAL A 133 -11.08 11.32 1.60
N GLU A 134 -12.22 11.19 0.97
CA GLU A 134 -13.42 10.58 1.56
C GLU A 134 -13.64 9.21 0.91
N VAL A 135 -13.89 8.18 1.73
CA VAL A 135 -14.06 6.79 1.29
C VAL A 135 -15.46 6.27 1.58
#